data_ad9f58a38ab78f05210a77ef741bd118
#
_entry.id   ad9f58a38ab78f05210a77ef741bd118
#
_cell.length_a   1.000
_cell.length_b   1.000
_cell.length_c   1.000
_cell.angle_alpha   90.00
_cell.angle_beta   90.00
_cell.angle_gamma   90.00
#
_symmetry.space_group_name_H-M   'P 1'
#
loop_
_entity.id
_entity.type
_entity.pdbx_description
1 polymer ?
#
loop_
_entity_poly.entity_id
_entity_poly.type
_entity_poly.pdbx_seq_one_letter_code
_entity_poly.pdbx_strand_id
1 'polypeptide(L)'
;MNAPGEADLLRRCRRGDENAWNELFDRHYAAAARFVQQVSPSLAREDVEEICQETFLTIVKNIFSFQEQCRFQTWLFRIAANKARDHIERQHAAKRGGGQLPVSLQAEDANGLTLDPPSQAPGPDLALVSAENVALLNEALAHLGGPCQEVIELRYYADLSYDEIATVLELNPKTVSSRLSKCLDRLEVVARRIFSREKNTPVSV
;
A
#
# COMPACT_ATOMS: atom_id res chain seq x y z
N MET A 1 -8.57 -1.61 9.32
CA MET A 1 -8.71 -3.03 9.76
C MET A 1 -9.19 -3.85 8.59
N ASN A 2 -8.56 -4.98 8.33
CA ASN A 2 -8.95 -5.90 7.26
C ASN A 2 -10.37 -6.43 7.46
N ALA A 3 -11.03 -6.85 6.37
CA ALA A 3 -12.37 -7.45 6.43
C ALA A 3 -12.39 -8.69 7.36
N PRO A 4 -13.54 -9.03 7.97
CA PRO A 4 -13.63 -10.24 8.77
C PRO A 4 -13.16 -11.47 7.99
N GLY A 5 -12.24 -12.25 8.56
CA GLY A 5 -11.63 -13.41 7.90
C GLY A 5 -10.41 -13.12 7.02
N GLU A 6 -10.11 -11.86 6.68
CA GLU A 6 -8.97 -11.52 5.81
C GLU A 6 -7.62 -11.73 6.52
N ALA A 7 -7.52 -11.41 7.81
CA ALA A 7 -6.31 -11.67 8.59
C ALA A 7 -5.99 -13.17 8.70
N ASP A 8 -7.03 -14.02 8.82
CA ASP A 8 -6.86 -15.48 8.80
C ASP A 8 -6.42 -15.96 7.41
N LEU A 9 -7.04 -15.45 6.37
CA LEU A 9 -6.70 -15.77 4.98
C LEU A 9 -5.24 -15.43 4.67
N LEU A 10 -4.78 -14.24 5.04
CA LEU A 10 -3.38 -13.81 4.87
C LEU A 10 -2.40 -14.70 5.65
N ARG A 11 -2.77 -15.11 6.86
CA ARG A 11 -1.96 -16.03 7.67
C ARG A 11 -1.84 -17.41 7.01
N ARG A 12 -2.90 -17.93 6.40
CA ARG A 12 -2.89 -19.18 5.63
C ARG A 12 -2.04 -19.05 4.36
N CYS A 13 -2.14 -17.93 3.63
CA CYS A 13 -1.27 -17.64 2.49
C CYS A 13 0.21 -17.67 2.87
N ARG A 14 0.59 -17.04 3.99
CA ARG A 14 1.96 -17.06 4.51
C ARG A 14 2.48 -18.46 4.86
N ARG A 15 1.58 -19.42 5.14
CA ARG A 15 1.92 -20.83 5.38
C ARG A 15 2.00 -21.68 4.13
N GLY A 16 1.75 -21.09 2.95
CA GLY A 16 1.78 -21.79 1.67
C GLY A 16 0.51 -22.55 1.31
N ASP A 17 -0.64 -22.21 1.94
CA ASP A 17 -1.93 -22.83 1.62
C ASP A 17 -2.41 -22.34 0.24
N GLU A 18 -2.38 -23.23 -0.76
CA GLU A 18 -2.79 -22.93 -2.15
C GLU A 18 -4.26 -22.50 -2.24
N ASN A 19 -5.14 -23.11 -1.45
CA ASN A 19 -6.56 -22.74 -1.44
C ASN A 19 -6.75 -21.32 -0.90
N ALA A 20 -5.93 -20.91 0.08
CA ALA A 20 -5.96 -19.54 0.59
C ALA A 20 -5.48 -18.51 -0.46
N TRP A 21 -4.50 -18.87 -1.29
CA TRP A 21 -4.06 -18.03 -2.40
C TRP A 21 -5.14 -17.87 -3.46
N ASN A 22 -5.82 -18.96 -3.84
CA ASN A 22 -6.93 -18.91 -4.78
C ASN A 22 -8.07 -18.03 -4.23
N GLU A 23 -8.44 -18.21 -2.95
CA GLU A 23 -9.45 -17.39 -2.28
C GLU A 23 -9.07 -15.91 -2.24
N LEU A 24 -7.81 -15.58 -1.96
CA LEU A 24 -7.30 -14.21 -1.92
C LEU A 24 -7.36 -13.57 -3.32
N PHE A 25 -6.95 -14.34 -4.34
CA PHE A 25 -7.02 -13.91 -5.74
C PHE A 25 -8.46 -13.63 -6.16
N ASP A 26 -9.38 -14.59 -5.98
CA ASP A 26 -10.78 -14.44 -6.37
C ASP A 26 -11.45 -13.25 -5.70
N ARG A 27 -11.13 -13.01 -4.42
CA ARG A 27 -11.68 -11.92 -3.63
C ARG A 27 -11.24 -10.54 -4.12
N HIS A 28 -9.99 -10.40 -4.58
CA HIS A 28 -9.39 -9.10 -4.85
C HIS A 28 -9.11 -8.80 -6.31
N TYR A 29 -9.09 -9.80 -7.21
CA TYR A 29 -8.76 -9.61 -8.61
C TYR A 29 -9.67 -8.61 -9.32
N ALA A 30 -10.98 -8.74 -9.15
CA ALA A 30 -11.93 -7.85 -9.80
C ALA A 30 -11.80 -6.40 -9.33
N ALA A 31 -11.43 -6.18 -8.06
CA ALA A 31 -11.16 -4.84 -7.52
C ALA A 31 -9.86 -4.27 -8.08
N ALA A 32 -8.81 -5.09 -8.17
CA ALA A 32 -7.53 -4.68 -8.77
C ALA A 32 -7.69 -4.30 -10.25
N ALA A 33 -8.37 -5.13 -11.04
CA ALA A 33 -8.59 -4.87 -12.46
C ALA A 33 -9.40 -3.58 -12.70
N ARG A 34 -10.47 -3.38 -11.94
CA ARG A 34 -11.24 -2.13 -11.99
C ARG A 34 -10.39 -0.92 -11.62
N PHE A 35 -9.61 -1.03 -10.54
CA PHE A 35 -8.70 0.03 -10.11
C PHE A 35 -7.71 0.40 -11.23
N VAL A 36 -7.00 -0.57 -11.80
CA VAL A 36 -6.03 -0.34 -12.89
C VAL A 36 -6.70 0.32 -14.09
N GLN A 37 -7.87 -0.19 -14.52
CA GLN A 37 -8.61 0.39 -15.65
C GLN A 37 -9.07 1.82 -15.37
N GLN A 38 -9.45 2.13 -14.14
CA GLN A 38 -9.94 3.46 -13.74
C GLN A 38 -8.80 4.49 -13.66
N VAL A 39 -7.66 4.14 -13.08
CA VAL A 39 -6.51 5.06 -12.96
C VAL A 39 -5.73 5.19 -14.27
N SER A 40 -5.91 4.26 -15.20
CA SER A 40 -5.23 4.25 -16.50
C SER A 40 -6.20 3.84 -17.63
N PRO A 41 -7.17 4.70 -17.99
CA PRO A 41 -8.24 4.36 -18.94
C PRO A 41 -7.75 4.07 -20.38
N SER A 42 -6.52 4.48 -20.71
CA SER A 42 -5.90 4.27 -22.03
C SER A 42 -5.32 2.86 -22.23
N LEU A 43 -5.25 2.05 -21.16
CA LEU A 43 -4.74 0.70 -21.25
C LEU A 43 -5.74 -0.22 -21.96
N ALA A 44 -5.24 -1.10 -22.83
CA ALA A 44 -6.04 -2.17 -23.37
C ALA A 44 -6.36 -3.22 -22.29
N ARG A 45 -7.37 -4.03 -22.55
CA ARG A 45 -7.78 -5.06 -21.59
C ARG A 45 -6.65 -6.05 -21.28
N GLU A 46 -5.89 -6.39 -22.29
CA GLU A 46 -4.74 -7.31 -22.18
C GLU A 46 -3.65 -6.72 -21.29
N ASP A 47 -3.38 -5.40 -21.39
CA ASP A 47 -2.45 -4.69 -20.51
C ASP A 47 -2.91 -4.73 -19.07
N VAL A 48 -4.22 -4.52 -18.81
CA VAL A 48 -4.80 -4.58 -17.47
C VAL A 48 -4.65 -5.99 -16.87
N GLU A 49 -4.90 -7.02 -17.67
CA GLU A 49 -4.73 -8.43 -17.25
C GLU A 49 -3.27 -8.72 -16.90
N GLU A 50 -2.30 -8.27 -17.72
CA GLU A 50 -0.86 -8.41 -17.46
C GLU A 50 -0.45 -7.70 -16.17
N ILE A 51 -0.86 -6.44 -15.99
CA ILE A 51 -0.57 -5.66 -14.78
C ILE A 51 -1.13 -6.34 -13.53
N CYS A 52 -2.35 -6.88 -13.60
CA CYS A 52 -2.93 -7.63 -12.49
C CYS A 52 -2.13 -8.89 -12.17
N GLN A 53 -1.72 -9.66 -13.17
CA GLN A 53 -0.88 -10.84 -12.99
C GLN A 53 0.45 -10.48 -12.33
N GLU A 54 1.16 -9.45 -12.84
CA GLU A 54 2.41 -8.95 -12.23
C GLU A 54 2.20 -8.47 -10.78
N THR A 55 1.05 -7.82 -10.50
CA THR A 55 0.69 -7.37 -9.16
C THR A 55 0.56 -8.54 -8.21
N PHE A 56 -0.21 -9.57 -8.56
CA PHE A 56 -0.40 -10.73 -7.71
C PHE A 56 0.88 -11.56 -7.55
N LEU A 57 1.70 -11.70 -8.61
CA LEU A 57 3.03 -12.31 -8.50
C LEU A 57 3.93 -11.56 -7.51
N THR A 58 3.88 -10.22 -7.53
CA THR A 58 4.62 -9.39 -6.58
C THR A 58 4.10 -9.58 -5.16
N ILE A 59 2.77 -9.69 -4.97
CA ILE A 59 2.15 -9.98 -3.67
C ILE A 59 2.60 -11.34 -3.13
N VAL A 60 2.59 -12.39 -3.97
CA VAL A 60 3.04 -13.73 -3.57
C VAL A 60 4.48 -13.70 -3.07
N LYS A 61 5.38 -13.03 -3.81
CA LYS A 61 6.79 -12.91 -3.44
C LYS A 61 7.02 -12.11 -2.15
N ASN A 62 6.16 -11.11 -1.89
CA ASN A 62 6.37 -10.13 -0.83
C ASN A 62 5.33 -10.20 0.31
N ILE A 63 4.55 -11.26 0.42
CA ILE A 63 3.48 -11.37 1.43
C ILE A 63 3.98 -11.23 2.87
N PHE A 64 5.22 -11.65 3.13
CA PHE A 64 5.85 -11.54 4.44
C PHE A 64 6.24 -10.09 4.80
N SER A 65 6.42 -9.21 3.81
CA SER A 65 6.69 -7.79 4.04
C SER A 65 5.43 -6.98 4.37
N PHE A 66 4.25 -7.53 4.14
CA PHE A 66 3.00 -6.89 4.51
C PHE A 66 2.79 -6.94 6.03
N GLN A 67 3.06 -5.80 6.70
CA GLN A 67 3.01 -5.67 8.16
C GLN A 67 1.63 -5.33 8.72
N GLU A 68 0.56 -5.39 7.90
CA GLU A 68 -0.83 -5.10 8.28
C GLU A 68 -1.05 -3.68 8.85
N GLN A 69 -0.18 -2.73 8.52
CA GLN A 69 -0.30 -1.32 8.91
C GLN A 69 -1.42 -0.59 8.16
N CYS A 70 -1.90 -1.17 7.07
CA CYS A 70 -3.06 -0.72 6.30
C CYS A 70 -3.91 -1.93 5.89
N ARG A 71 -5.05 -1.68 5.25
CA ARG A 71 -5.84 -2.77 4.66
C ARG A 71 -5.06 -3.47 3.55
N PHE A 72 -5.26 -4.77 3.39
CA PHE A 72 -4.63 -5.52 2.31
C PHE A 72 -4.96 -4.93 0.93
N GLN A 73 -6.20 -4.51 0.72
CA GLN A 73 -6.63 -3.86 -0.52
C GLN A 73 -5.86 -2.57 -0.82
N THR A 74 -5.56 -1.77 0.20
CA THR A 74 -4.73 -0.55 0.07
C THR A 74 -3.31 -0.90 -0.38
N TRP A 75 -2.71 -1.92 0.22
CA TRP A 75 -1.39 -2.41 -0.18
C TRP A 75 -1.37 -2.98 -1.60
N LEU A 76 -2.40 -3.76 -1.97
CA LEU A 76 -2.60 -4.26 -3.33
C LEU A 76 -2.71 -3.11 -4.34
N PHE A 77 -3.50 -2.07 -4.06
CA PHE A 77 -3.65 -0.92 -4.95
C PHE A 77 -2.34 -0.15 -5.13
N ARG A 78 -1.52 -0.02 -4.08
CA ARG A 78 -0.18 0.55 -4.19
C ARG A 78 0.68 -0.21 -5.19
N ILE A 79 0.72 -1.54 -5.09
CA ILE A 79 1.49 -2.39 -6.00
C ILE A 79 0.94 -2.27 -7.42
N ALA A 80 -0.39 -2.33 -7.59
CA ALA A 80 -1.04 -2.22 -8.89
C ALA A 80 -0.80 -0.86 -9.55
N ALA A 81 -0.86 0.25 -8.79
CA ALA A 81 -0.57 1.59 -9.30
C ALA A 81 0.88 1.70 -9.80
N ASN A 82 1.84 1.19 -9.04
CA ASN A 82 3.25 1.20 -9.45
C ASN A 82 3.45 0.37 -10.72
N LYS A 83 2.87 -0.84 -10.79
CA LYS A 83 2.93 -1.70 -11.99
C LYS A 83 2.30 -1.03 -13.21
N ALA A 84 1.18 -0.33 -13.05
CA ALA A 84 0.55 0.41 -14.14
C ALA A 84 1.43 1.56 -14.64
N ARG A 85 2.06 2.33 -13.75
CA ARG A 85 3.01 3.39 -14.11
C ARG A 85 4.21 2.83 -14.86
N ASP A 86 4.84 1.78 -14.34
CA ASP A 86 5.98 1.10 -14.96
C ASP A 86 5.63 0.57 -16.37
N HIS A 87 4.43 0.00 -16.54
CA HIS A 87 3.93 -0.50 -17.82
C HIS A 87 3.77 0.62 -18.83
N ILE A 88 3.14 1.73 -18.44
CA ILE A 88 2.95 2.92 -19.29
C ILE A 88 4.31 3.52 -19.69
N GLU A 89 5.24 3.63 -18.76
CA GLU A 89 6.59 4.14 -19.02
C GLU A 89 7.34 3.25 -20.03
N ARG A 90 7.26 1.93 -19.86
CA ARG A 90 7.82 0.95 -20.84
C ARG A 90 7.20 1.11 -22.23
N GLN A 91 5.88 1.25 -22.35
CA GLN A 91 5.20 1.49 -23.61
C GLN A 91 5.65 2.81 -24.26
N HIS A 92 5.77 3.88 -23.48
CA HIS A 92 6.26 5.17 -23.98
C HIS A 92 7.73 5.12 -24.42
N ALA A 93 8.58 4.40 -23.72
CA ALA A 93 9.98 4.19 -24.09
C ALA A 93 10.09 3.40 -25.41
N ALA A 94 9.32 2.33 -25.57
CA ALA A 94 9.27 1.54 -26.80
C ALA A 94 8.80 2.36 -28.00
N LYS A 95 7.78 3.20 -27.84
CA LYS A 95 7.27 4.08 -28.91
C LYS A 95 8.27 5.17 -29.33
N ARG A 96 9.18 5.59 -28.44
CA ARG A 96 10.22 6.60 -28.75
C ARG A 96 11.48 6.01 -29.40
N GLY A 97 11.52 4.69 -29.70
CA GLY A 97 12.63 4.05 -30.40
C GLY A 97 13.93 3.98 -29.59
N GLY A 98 13.86 4.14 -28.27
CA GLY A 98 15.03 4.16 -27.41
C GLY A 98 15.42 2.76 -26.93
N GLY A 99 16.46 2.20 -27.50
CA GLY A 99 17.05 0.91 -27.12
C GLY A 99 17.81 0.90 -25.79
N GLN A 100 17.43 1.69 -24.80
CA GLN A 100 17.91 1.54 -23.44
C GLN A 100 16.72 1.41 -22.49
N LEU A 101 16.53 0.20 -21.99
CA LEU A 101 15.61 -0.08 -20.89
C LEU A 101 16.07 0.74 -19.67
N PRO A 102 15.14 1.42 -18.96
CA PRO A 102 15.45 1.95 -17.63
C PRO A 102 15.96 0.78 -16.78
N VAL A 103 17.15 0.92 -16.22
CA VAL A 103 17.67 -0.08 -15.28
C VAL A 103 16.75 -0.07 -14.07
N SER A 104 16.02 -1.17 -13.87
CA SER A 104 15.24 -1.37 -12.66
C SER A 104 16.20 -1.27 -11.45
N LEU A 105 15.78 -0.55 -10.40
CA LEU A 105 16.51 -0.56 -9.12
C LEU A 105 16.59 -1.96 -8.47
N GLN A 106 16.00 -2.97 -9.10
CA GLN A 106 16.07 -4.39 -8.76
C GLN A 106 16.92 -5.20 -9.76
N ALA A 107 17.68 -4.52 -10.66
CA ALA A 107 18.64 -5.23 -11.51
C ALA A 107 19.77 -5.75 -10.62
N GLU A 108 19.89 -7.05 -10.52
CA GLU A 108 21.07 -7.72 -10.01
C GLU A 108 22.24 -7.39 -10.97
N ASP A 109 23.40 -7.03 -10.41
CA ASP A 109 24.62 -6.91 -11.19
C ASP A 109 25.06 -8.30 -11.70
N ALA A 110 26.04 -8.33 -12.59
CA ALA A 110 26.57 -9.58 -13.16
C ALA A 110 27.13 -10.57 -12.11
N ASN A 111 27.15 -10.20 -10.82
CA ASN A 111 27.60 -10.99 -9.68
C ASN A 111 26.45 -11.36 -8.72
N GLY A 112 25.18 -11.05 -9.06
CA GLY A 112 24.02 -11.39 -8.23
C GLY A 112 23.89 -10.54 -6.96
N LEU A 113 24.59 -9.40 -6.87
CA LEU A 113 24.44 -8.44 -5.78
C LEU A 113 23.39 -7.40 -6.17
N THR A 114 22.28 -7.38 -5.44
CA THR A 114 21.36 -6.24 -5.44
C THR A 114 22.12 -5.02 -4.91
N LEU A 115 22.00 -3.88 -5.62
CA LEU A 115 22.44 -2.58 -5.12
C LEU A 115 21.53 -2.23 -3.93
N ASP A 116 21.87 -2.77 -2.75
CA ASP A 116 21.27 -2.37 -1.50
C ASP A 116 21.92 -1.05 -1.08
N PRO A 117 21.20 0.09 -1.16
CA PRO A 117 21.74 1.33 -0.62
C PRO A 117 21.98 1.10 0.88
N PRO A 118 23.11 1.58 1.45
CA PRO A 118 23.45 1.32 2.85
C PRO A 118 22.26 1.68 3.73
N SER A 119 21.72 0.66 4.38
CA SER A 119 20.58 0.82 5.29
C SER A 119 21.00 1.79 6.41
N GLN A 120 20.44 2.98 6.41
CA GLN A 120 20.42 3.86 7.57
C GLN A 120 19.37 3.34 8.56
N ALA A 121 19.41 2.05 8.89
CA ALA A 121 18.54 1.50 9.90
C ALA A 121 18.85 2.19 11.23
N PRO A 122 17.87 2.77 11.91
CA PRO A 122 18.07 3.35 13.24
C PRO A 122 18.54 2.26 14.19
N GLY A 123 19.39 2.66 15.15
CA GLY A 123 19.84 1.74 16.21
C GLY A 123 18.67 1.11 16.97
N PRO A 124 18.90 -0.01 17.69
CA PRO A 124 17.83 -0.81 18.34
C PRO A 124 16.87 0.01 19.21
N ASP A 125 17.37 1.00 19.95
CA ASP A 125 16.55 1.89 20.78
C ASP A 125 15.65 2.82 19.98
N LEU A 126 16.15 3.37 18.86
CA LEU A 126 15.36 4.18 17.94
C LEU A 126 14.35 3.35 17.16
N ALA A 127 14.68 2.09 16.86
CA ALA A 127 13.75 1.17 16.22
C ALA A 127 12.59 0.80 17.16
N LEU A 128 12.84 0.62 18.46
CA LEU A 128 11.81 0.33 19.46
C LEU A 128 10.86 1.53 19.65
N VAL A 129 11.40 2.74 19.84
CA VAL A 129 10.61 3.98 19.93
C VAL A 129 9.80 4.21 18.65
N SER A 130 10.35 3.87 17.49
CA SER A 130 9.63 3.95 16.21
C SER A 130 8.46 2.95 16.16
N ALA A 131 8.64 1.72 16.64
CA ALA A 131 7.61 0.69 16.64
C ALA A 131 6.44 1.06 17.58
N GLU A 132 6.72 1.59 18.77
CA GLU A 132 5.71 2.09 19.71
C GLU A 132 4.91 3.25 19.09
N ASN A 133 5.59 4.23 18.50
CA ASN A 133 4.93 5.36 17.83
C ASN A 133 4.05 4.90 16.66
N VAL A 134 4.47 3.89 15.91
CA VAL A 134 3.67 3.30 14.83
C VAL A 134 2.42 2.62 15.38
N ALA A 135 2.53 1.89 16.49
CA ALA A 135 1.38 1.25 17.13
C ALA A 135 0.35 2.29 17.61
N LEU A 136 0.80 3.37 18.24
CA LEU A 136 -0.05 4.48 18.69
C LEU A 136 -0.72 5.21 17.52
N LEU A 137 0.00 5.40 16.42
CA LEU A 137 -0.55 6.01 15.21
C LEU A 137 -1.65 5.11 14.60
N ASN A 138 -1.42 3.81 14.57
CA ASN A 138 -2.41 2.84 14.07
C ASN A 138 -3.66 2.81 14.96
N GLU A 139 -3.49 2.90 16.29
CA GLU A 139 -4.60 3.07 17.22
C GLU A 139 -5.38 4.36 16.94
N ALA A 140 -4.68 5.48 16.74
CA ALA A 140 -5.30 6.76 16.40
C ALA A 140 -6.08 6.69 15.08
N LEU A 141 -5.53 6.06 14.05
CA LEU A 141 -6.20 5.84 12.77
C LEU A 141 -7.46 4.99 12.92
N ALA A 142 -7.43 3.93 13.74
CA ALA A 142 -8.60 3.11 14.01
C ALA A 142 -9.74 3.88 14.68
N HIS A 143 -9.43 4.88 15.48
CA HIS A 143 -10.43 5.74 16.14
C HIS A 143 -11.08 6.79 15.21
N LEU A 144 -10.54 7.03 14.02
CA LEU A 144 -11.10 8.04 13.10
C LEU A 144 -12.39 7.59 12.41
N GLY A 145 -12.61 6.28 12.31
CA GLY A 145 -13.70 5.70 11.51
C GLY A 145 -13.34 5.50 10.04
N GLY A 146 -14.07 4.57 9.40
CA GLY A 146 -13.75 4.03 8.09
C GLY A 146 -13.43 5.04 6.99
N PRO A 147 -14.28 6.06 6.74
CA PRO A 147 -14.06 7.00 5.63
C PRO A 147 -12.80 7.88 5.78
N CYS A 148 -12.41 8.24 7.01
CA CYS A 148 -11.18 9.01 7.24
C CYS A 148 -9.95 8.12 7.16
N GLN A 149 -10.01 6.95 7.76
CA GLN A 149 -8.94 5.95 7.68
C GLN A 149 -8.65 5.61 6.21
N GLU A 150 -9.69 5.35 5.42
CA GLU A 150 -9.58 4.97 4.02
C GLU A 150 -8.87 6.03 3.17
N VAL A 151 -9.28 7.29 3.25
CA VAL A 151 -8.65 8.36 2.45
C VAL A 151 -7.20 8.60 2.86
N ILE A 152 -6.86 8.48 4.15
CA ILE A 152 -5.49 8.60 4.66
C ILE A 152 -4.65 7.40 4.18
N GLU A 153 -5.17 6.17 4.28
CA GLU A 153 -4.47 4.99 3.80
C GLU A 153 -4.19 5.05 2.30
N LEU A 154 -5.18 5.41 1.48
CA LEU A 154 -4.99 5.55 0.03
C LEU A 154 -3.92 6.61 -0.30
N ARG A 155 -3.87 7.71 0.45
CA ARG A 155 -2.88 8.77 0.21
C ARG A 155 -1.47 8.41 0.66
N TYR A 156 -1.32 7.86 1.88
CA TYR A 156 -0.01 7.73 2.52
C TYR A 156 0.57 6.31 2.47
N TYR A 157 -0.28 5.27 2.46
CA TYR A 157 0.19 3.89 2.34
C TYR A 157 0.14 3.37 0.90
N ALA A 158 -0.86 3.77 0.11
CA ALA A 158 -0.93 3.40 -1.30
C ALA A 158 -0.23 4.39 -2.22
N ASP A 159 0.17 5.57 -1.72
CA ASP A 159 0.83 6.65 -2.46
C ASP A 159 0.04 7.11 -3.71
N LEU A 160 -1.28 7.14 -3.59
CA LEU A 160 -2.16 7.56 -4.67
C LEU A 160 -2.26 9.08 -4.74
N SER A 161 -2.36 9.60 -5.96
CA SER A 161 -2.71 11.00 -6.23
C SER A 161 -4.17 11.29 -5.84
N TYR A 162 -4.51 12.57 -5.72
CA TYR A 162 -5.91 12.96 -5.42
C TYR A 162 -6.89 12.52 -6.50
N ASP A 163 -6.47 12.50 -7.77
CA ASP A 163 -7.29 12.04 -8.88
C ASP A 163 -7.52 10.52 -8.82
N GLU A 164 -6.48 9.74 -8.53
CA GLU A 164 -6.59 8.29 -8.32
C GLU A 164 -7.49 7.96 -7.12
N ILE A 165 -7.33 8.68 -5.99
CA ILE A 165 -8.19 8.52 -4.81
C ILE A 165 -9.64 8.89 -5.13
N ALA A 166 -9.85 9.98 -5.88
CA ALA A 166 -11.17 10.42 -6.32
C ALA A 166 -11.86 9.33 -7.14
N THR A 167 -11.11 8.67 -8.02
CA THR A 167 -11.57 7.56 -8.83
C THR A 167 -11.95 6.34 -7.96
N VAL A 168 -11.08 5.95 -7.03
CA VAL A 168 -11.32 4.79 -6.12
C VAL A 168 -12.54 5.01 -5.22
N LEU A 169 -12.71 6.23 -4.71
CA LEU A 169 -13.78 6.58 -3.78
C LEU A 169 -15.05 7.13 -4.46
N GLU A 170 -15.06 7.20 -5.81
CA GLU A 170 -16.13 7.81 -6.61
C GLU A 170 -16.48 9.24 -6.15
N LEU A 171 -15.43 10.04 -5.91
CA LEU A 171 -15.52 11.41 -5.41
C LEU A 171 -14.91 12.40 -6.40
N ASN A 172 -15.15 13.69 -6.17
CA ASN A 172 -14.43 14.76 -6.86
C ASN A 172 -13.05 14.99 -6.19
N PRO A 173 -11.96 15.25 -6.93
CA PRO A 173 -10.62 15.51 -6.36
C PRO A 173 -10.59 16.65 -5.31
N LYS A 174 -11.40 17.71 -5.51
CA LYS A 174 -11.55 18.76 -4.50
C LYS A 174 -12.18 18.26 -3.21
N THR A 175 -13.12 17.31 -3.31
CA THR A 175 -13.74 16.66 -2.17
C THR A 175 -12.73 15.77 -1.44
N VAL A 176 -11.87 15.05 -2.17
CA VAL A 176 -10.79 14.25 -1.59
C VAL A 176 -9.84 15.13 -0.80
N SER A 177 -9.35 16.24 -1.38
CA SER A 177 -8.46 17.21 -0.71
C SER A 177 -9.09 17.76 0.57
N SER A 178 -10.33 18.23 0.49
CA SER A 178 -11.05 18.77 1.66
C SER A 178 -11.32 17.71 2.73
N ARG A 179 -11.67 16.48 2.33
CA ARG A 179 -11.88 15.35 3.25
C ARG A 179 -10.58 14.97 3.93
N LEU A 180 -9.48 14.84 3.16
CA LEU A 180 -8.17 14.49 3.69
C LEU A 180 -7.71 15.51 4.73
N SER A 181 -7.81 16.83 4.45
CA SER A 181 -7.46 17.86 5.41
C SER A 181 -8.23 17.72 6.73
N LYS A 182 -9.57 17.60 6.66
CA LYS A 182 -10.41 17.44 7.87
C LYS A 182 -10.09 16.16 8.63
N CYS A 183 -9.74 15.08 7.91
CA CYS A 183 -9.40 13.80 8.54
C CYS A 183 -8.02 13.87 9.20
N LEU A 184 -7.06 14.60 8.63
CA LEU A 184 -5.76 14.86 9.26
C LEU A 184 -5.88 15.71 10.52
N ASP A 185 -6.69 16.78 10.49
CA ASP A 185 -6.97 17.59 11.68
C ASP A 185 -7.57 16.74 12.82
N ARG A 186 -8.50 15.85 12.48
CA ARG A 186 -9.10 14.90 13.44
C ARG A 186 -8.07 13.89 13.96
N LEU A 187 -7.21 13.37 13.07
CA LEU A 187 -6.13 12.47 13.45
C LEU A 187 -5.20 13.11 14.45
N GLU A 188 -4.80 14.38 14.23
CA GLU A 188 -3.96 15.13 15.13
C GLU A 188 -4.57 15.20 16.54
N VAL A 189 -5.87 15.53 16.64
CA VAL A 189 -6.57 15.62 17.94
C VAL A 189 -6.61 14.26 18.64
N VAL A 190 -6.91 13.19 17.91
CA VAL A 190 -6.98 11.83 18.48
C VAL A 190 -5.58 11.36 18.90
N ALA A 191 -4.58 11.53 18.03
CA ALA A 191 -3.20 11.15 18.31
C ALA A 191 -2.67 11.87 19.55
N ARG A 192 -2.84 13.19 19.66
CA ARG A 192 -2.42 13.96 20.84
C ARG A 192 -3.03 13.41 22.13
N ARG A 193 -4.30 12.96 22.10
CA ARG A 193 -4.98 12.38 23.25
C ARG A 193 -4.38 11.02 23.64
N ILE A 194 -4.11 10.17 22.67
CA ILE A 194 -3.52 8.84 22.89
C ILE A 194 -2.10 8.98 23.43
N PHE A 195 -1.25 9.77 22.80
CA PHE A 195 0.14 10.01 23.23
C PHE A 195 0.22 10.66 24.63
N SER A 196 -0.74 11.52 24.99
CA SER A 196 -0.77 12.13 26.32
C SER A 196 -1.20 11.13 27.41
N ARG A 197 -2.02 10.13 27.07
CA ARG A 197 -2.47 9.09 27.99
C ARG A 197 -1.33 8.14 28.39
N GLU A 198 -0.49 7.77 27.42
CA GLU A 198 0.65 6.88 27.67
C GLU A 198 1.72 7.52 28.56
N LYS A 199 2.01 8.81 28.35
CA LYS A 199 2.98 9.53 29.19
C LYS A 199 2.56 9.61 30.67
N ASN A 200 1.27 9.42 30.96
CA ASN A 200 0.72 9.49 32.31
C ASN A 200 0.45 8.11 32.94
N THR A 201 0.81 7.02 32.27
CA THR A 201 0.70 5.67 32.87
C THR A 201 1.97 5.43 33.68
N PRO A 202 1.91 5.36 35.04
CA PRO A 202 3.07 5.06 35.86
C PRO A 202 3.55 3.64 35.52
N VAL A 203 4.85 3.54 35.21
CA VAL A 203 5.53 2.23 35.09
C VAL A 203 5.37 1.53 36.44
N SER A 204 4.49 0.52 36.51
CA SER A 204 4.41 -0.35 37.65
C SER A 204 5.69 -1.19 37.68
N VAL A 205 6.56 -0.89 38.66
CA VAL A 205 7.76 -1.65 39.01
C VAL A 205 7.34 -2.94 39.72
#